data_0ef7d72217240388f375cf35330bf48a
#
_entry.id   0ef7d72217240388f375cf35330bf48a
#
_cell.length_a   1.000
_cell.length_b   1.000
_cell.length_c   1.000
_cell.angle_alpha   90.00
_cell.angle_beta   90.00
_cell.angle_gamma   90.00
#
_symmetry.space_group_name_H-M   'P 1'
#
loop_
_entity.id
_entity.type
_entity.pdbx_description
1 polymer ?
#
loop_
_entity_poly.entity_id
_entity_poly.type
_entity_poly.pdbx_seq_one_letter_code
_entity_poly.pdbx_strand_id
1 'polypeptide(L)'
;FKVVWANDKLYILGEFVDDILIDTHRDPLVQYWDDDCLEIFLDEDYSGGNHQFNHNAFAYHLSLDNQAIDIGTDEKPHSYSHHVESRWQQHGNKIIWEVAIDIYADDYVDGSEDNQPVSLSAGKIMGLMVAYCDNDGSELRENFIGSESVPEGPKDRGWIDAGLFGKLVLDE
;
A
#
# COMPACT_ATOMS: atom_id res chain seq x y z
N PHE A 1 10.48 -5.70 6.45
CA PHE A 1 9.14 -5.60 7.06
C PHE A 1 8.70 -6.92 7.70
N LYS A 2 7.65 -6.87 8.50
CA LYS A 2 7.01 -8.05 9.13
C LYS A 2 5.51 -7.93 8.93
N VAL A 3 4.84 -9.08 8.81
CA VAL A 3 3.38 -9.17 8.65
C VAL A 3 2.83 -10.15 9.68
N VAL A 4 1.73 -9.79 10.31
CA VAL A 4 0.90 -10.67 11.13
C VAL A 4 -0.57 -10.39 10.85
N TRP A 5 -1.46 -11.29 11.24
CA TRP A 5 -2.89 -11.08 11.13
C TRP A 5 -3.59 -11.45 12.45
N ALA A 6 -4.63 -10.72 12.76
CA ALA A 6 -5.48 -10.97 13.93
C ALA A 6 -6.81 -10.21 13.79
N ASN A 7 -7.89 -10.76 14.32
CA ASN A 7 -9.20 -10.09 14.35
C ASN A 7 -9.66 -9.54 12.99
N ASP A 8 -9.45 -10.33 11.93
CA ASP A 8 -9.80 -9.99 10.55
C ASP A 8 -9.05 -8.77 9.96
N LYS A 9 -7.91 -8.40 10.56
CA LYS A 9 -7.01 -7.35 10.03
C LYS A 9 -5.63 -7.92 9.72
N LEU A 10 -5.00 -7.34 8.70
CA LEU A 10 -3.58 -7.54 8.43
C LEU A 10 -2.79 -6.42 9.10
N TYR A 11 -1.73 -6.76 9.82
CA TYR A 11 -0.83 -5.81 10.46
C TYR A 11 0.54 -5.88 9.82
N ILE A 12 1.10 -4.74 9.44
CA ILE A 12 2.40 -4.62 8.81
C ILE A 12 3.28 -3.71 9.66
N LEU A 13 4.50 -4.16 9.95
CA LEU A 13 5.57 -3.35 10.53
C LEU A 13 6.65 -3.16 9.48
N GLY A 14 6.86 -1.92 9.02
CA GLY A 14 7.98 -1.50 8.18
C GLY A 14 9.09 -0.86 9.00
N GLU A 15 10.36 -1.17 8.67
CA GLU A 15 11.52 -0.45 9.18
C GLU A 15 12.36 0.01 8.00
N PHE A 16 12.59 1.32 7.91
CA PHE A 16 13.32 1.98 6.83
C PHE A 16 14.45 2.82 7.40
N VAL A 17 15.46 3.08 6.60
CA VAL A 17 16.53 4.03 6.92
C VAL A 17 16.45 5.13 5.88
N ASP A 18 16.21 6.34 6.36
CA ASP A 18 16.03 7.52 5.57
C ASP A 18 16.58 8.72 6.35
N ASP A 19 17.30 9.61 5.72
CA ASP A 19 17.96 10.74 6.39
C ASP A 19 17.18 12.06 6.23
N ILE A 20 16.31 12.19 5.23
CA ILE A 20 15.49 13.37 4.99
C ILE A 20 14.06 12.93 4.69
N LEU A 21 13.08 13.36 5.47
CA LEU A 21 11.68 13.11 5.19
C LEU A 21 11.06 14.31 4.47
N ILE A 22 10.49 14.07 3.30
CA ILE A 22 9.87 15.06 2.42
C ILE A 22 8.37 14.85 2.34
N ASP A 23 7.62 15.91 2.61
CA ASP A 23 6.17 16.02 2.42
C ASP A 23 5.88 17.42 1.88
N THR A 24 5.99 17.58 0.57
CA THR A 24 5.84 18.87 -0.13
C THR A 24 4.46 19.04 -0.75
N HIS A 25 3.79 17.94 -1.09
CA HIS A 25 2.47 17.96 -1.69
C HIS A 25 1.38 17.96 -0.62
N ARG A 26 1.02 19.17 -0.15
CA ARG A 26 0.05 19.36 0.95
C ARG A 26 -1.36 18.80 0.67
N ASP A 27 -1.74 18.68 -0.59
CA ASP A 27 -2.96 17.98 -0.99
C ASP A 27 -2.60 16.50 -1.17
N PRO A 28 -3.07 15.61 -0.29
CA PRO A 28 -2.71 14.19 -0.36
C PRO A 28 -3.21 13.47 -1.61
N LEU A 29 -4.02 14.12 -2.43
CA LEU A 29 -4.50 13.59 -3.70
C LEU A 29 -3.64 14.05 -4.91
N VAL A 30 -2.60 14.86 -4.69
CA VAL A 30 -1.76 15.41 -5.75
C VAL A 30 -0.33 14.90 -5.63
N GLN A 31 0.14 14.18 -6.65
CA GLN A 31 1.51 13.64 -6.71
C GLN A 31 1.95 12.88 -5.44
N TYR A 32 1.00 12.21 -4.79
CA TYR A 32 1.17 11.51 -3.51
C TYR A 32 2.22 10.38 -3.56
N TRP A 33 2.70 10.03 -4.76
CA TRP A 33 3.76 9.05 -4.99
C TRP A 33 5.16 9.67 -5.10
N ASP A 34 5.26 11.00 -5.10
CA ASP A 34 6.52 11.73 -5.26
C ASP A 34 7.10 12.26 -3.93
N ASP A 35 6.34 12.24 -2.85
CA ASP A 35 6.82 12.46 -1.48
C ASP A 35 7.23 11.12 -0.82
N ASP A 36 7.86 11.16 0.33
CA ASP A 36 8.16 9.97 1.11
C ASP A 36 6.88 9.29 1.55
N CYS A 37 6.71 8.05 1.15
CA CYS A 37 5.54 7.28 1.52
C CYS A 37 5.83 5.78 1.61
N LEU A 38 5.04 5.09 2.42
CA LEU A 38 4.98 3.63 2.42
C LEU A 38 3.90 3.18 1.45
N GLU A 39 4.24 2.36 0.46
CA GLU A 39 3.27 1.74 -0.42
C GLU A 39 2.97 0.30 -0.01
N ILE A 40 1.68 -0.04 0.04
CA ILE A 40 1.21 -1.41 0.31
C ILE A 40 0.29 -1.82 -0.83
N PHE A 41 0.74 -2.82 -1.58
CA PHE A 41 0.02 -3.43 -2.67
C PHE A 41 -0.60 -4.72 -2.18
N LEU A 42 -1.91 -4.85 -2.29
CA LEU A 42 -2.68 -5.94 -1.70
C LEU A 42 -3.71 -6.49 -2.68
N ASP A 43 -3.60 -7.76 -2.97
CA ASP A 43 -4.55 -8.57 -3.75
C ASP A 43 -5.17 -9.62 -2.82
N GLU A 44 -6.45 -9.50 -2.56
CA GLU A 44 -7.16 -10.26 -1.52
C GLU A 44 -7.18 -11.76 -1.77
N ASP A 45 -7.28 -12.20 -3.00
CA ASP A 45 -7.43 -13.62 -3.37
C ASP A 45 -6.25 -14.18 -4.17
N TYR A 46 -5.20 -13.38 -4.37
CA TYR A 46 -4.02 -13.73 -5.15
C TYR A 46 -4.34 -14.07 -6.61
N SER A 47 -5.37 -13.48 -7.18
CA SER A 47 -5.77 -13.67 -8.58
C SER A 47 -4.81 -13.05 -9.58
N GLY A 48 -4.07 -12.02 -9.15
CA GLY A 48 -3.14 -11.30 -10.01
C GLY A 48 -3.84 -10.51 -11.13
N GLY A 49 -3.07 -10.12 -12.13
CA GLY A 49 -3.58 -9.42 -13.31
C GLY A 49 -3.73 -7.93 -13.14
N ASN A 50 -4.43 -7.29 -14.08
CA ASN A 50 -4.58 -5.85 -14.12
C ASN A 50 -5.55 -5.38 -13.03
N HIS A 51 -5.08 -4.45 -12.18
CA HIS A 51 -5.90 -3.78 -11.18
C HIS A 51 -5.94 -2.25 -11.35
N GLN A 52 -5.38 -1.73 -12.43
CA GLN A 52 -5.46 -0.32 -12.74
C GLN A 52 -6.92 0.10 -12.97
N PHE A 53 -7.41 1.06 -12.20
CA PHE A 53 -8.77 1.60 -12.26
C PHE A 53 -9.89 0.55 -11.97
N ASN A 54 -9.57 -0.44 -11.17
CA ASN A 54 -10.55 -1.39 -10.63
C ASN A 54 -10.04 -1.90 -9.27
N HIS A 55 -10.90 -2.60 -8.53
CA HIS A 55 -10.59 -3.07 -7.18
C HIS A 55 -10.16 -4.55 -7.11
N ASN A 56 -9.64 -5.12 -8.20
CA ASN A 56 -9.01 -6.44 -8.17
C ASN A 56 -7.80 -6.51 -7.22
N ALA A 57 -7.15 -5.38 -7.00
CA ALA A 57 -6.18 -5.18 -5.92
C ALA A 57 -6.13 -3.70 -5.55
N PHE A 58 -5.56 -3.38 -4.40
CA PHE A 58 -5.33 -2.02 -3.93
C PHE A 58 -3.83 -1.70 -3.89
N ALA A 59 -3.47 -0.46 -4.23
CA ALA A 59 -2.12 0.09 -4.15
C ALA A 59 -2.11 1.30 -3.20
N TYR A 60 -2.23 1.05 -1.91
CA TYR A 60 -2.28 2.10 -0.90
C TYR A 60 -0.95 2.84 -0.77
N HIS A 61 -0.95 4.14 -1.04
CA HIS A 61 0.14 5.05 -0.70
C HIS A 61 -0.16 5.67 0.66
N LEU A 62 0.66 5.35 1.65
CA LEU A 62 0.53 5.87 3.01
C LEU A 62 1.46 7.06 3.18
N SER A 63 0.89 8.26 3.21
CA SER A 63 1.61 9.51 3.35
C SER A 63 2.14 9.74 4.78
N LEU A 64 3.03 10.71 4.96
CA LEU A 64 3.57 11.08 6.28
C LEU A 64 2.49 11.64 7.22
N ASP A 65 1.37 12.12 6.72
CA ASP A 65 0.20 12.51 7.51
C ASP A 65 -0.78 11.33 7.78
N ASN A 66 -0.36 10.09 7.47
CA ASN A 66 -1.06 8.83 7.69
C ASN A 66 -2.36 8.66 6.89
N GLN A 67 -2.47 9.32 5.75
CA GLN A 67 -3.56 9.07 4.82
C GLN A 67 -3.21 7.92 3.87
N ALA A 68 -4.20 7.11 3.54
CA ALA A 68 -4.08 6.05 2.54
C ALA A 68 -4.75 6.50 1.24
N ILE A 69 -3.98 6.63 0.18
CA ILE A 69 -4.44 7.09 -1.13
C ILE A 69 -4.24 5.99 -2.17
N ASP A 70 -5.23 5.81 -3.02
CA ASP A 70 -5.14 4.97 -4.22
C ASP A 70 -5.99 5.57 -5.34
N ILE A 71 -5.88 5.06 -6.56
CA ILE A 71 -6.69 5.49 -7.71
C ILE A 71 -7.96 4.65 -7.77
N GLY A 72 -9.10 5.33 -7.75
CA GLY A 72 -10.40 4.69 -7.87
C GLY A 72 -10.79 4.33 -9.31
N THR A 73 -11.96 3.74 -9.44
CA THR A 73 -12.52 3.29 -10.74
C THR A 73 -12.86 4.43 -11.69
N ASP A 74 -12.91 5.66 -11.20
CA ASP A 74 -13.11 6.88 -11.99
C ASP A 74 -11.79 7.52 -12.48
N GLU A 75 -10.67 6.78 -12.35
CA GLU A 75 -9.31 7.18 -12.74
C GLU A 75 -8.77 8.37 -11.93
N LYS A 76 -9.30 8.60 -10.72
CA LYS A 76 -8.87 9.69 -9.83
C LYS A 76 -8.36 9.17 -8.50
N PRO A 77 -7.44 9.92 -7.85
CA PRO A 77 -7.04 9.63 -6.49
C PRO A 77 -8.20 9.75 -5.51
N HIS A 78 -8.33 8.78 -4.63
CA HIS A 78 -9.29 8.76 -3.53
C HIS A 78 -8.60 8.43 -2.22
N SER A 79 -9.16 8.91 -1.11
CA SER A 79 -8.73 8.49 0.23
C SER A 79 -9.45 7.21 0.64
N TYR A 80 -8.66 6.18 0.88
CA TYR A 80 -9.07 4.90 1.47
C TYR A 80 -8.63 4.79 2.95
N SER A 81 -8.47 5.92 3.63
CA SER A 81 -8.06 5.96 5.04
C SER A 81 -9.04 5.27 5.99
N HIS A 82 -10.23 4.91 5.52
CA HIS A 82 -11.16 4.08 6.26
C HIS A 82 -10.82 2.57 6.20
N HIS A 83 -9.98 2.14 5.24
CA HIS A 83 -9.43 0.79 5.17
C HIS A 83 -8.21 0.62 6.08
N VAL A 84 -7.47 1.69 6.36
CA VAL A 84 -6.10 1.62 6.86
C VAL A 84 -5.90 2.54 8.07
N GLU A 85 -5.46 1.97 9.18
CA GLU A 85 -4.91 2.71 10.30
C GLU A 85 -3.39 2.71 10.19
N SER A 86 -2.77 3.88 10.07
CA SER A 86 -1.33 4.06 9.87
C SER A 86 -0.73 4.92 10.97
N ARG A 87 0.48 4.59 11.42
CA ARG A 87 1.29 5.40 12.34
C ARG A 87 2.78 5.15 12.07
N TRP A 88 3.56 6.20 12.13
CA TRP A 88 5.01 6.08 12.03
C TRP A 88 5.73 6.92 13.08
N GLN A 89 6.99 6.56 13.34
CA GLN A 89 7.90 7.27 14.24
C GLN A 89 9.31 7.27 13.65
N GLN A 90 10.02 8.37 13.86
CA GLN A 90 11.42 8.52 13.46
C GLN A 90 12.35 8.51 14.68
N HIS A 91 13.41 7.72 14.62
CA HIS A 91 14.48 7.63 15.61
C HIS A 91 15.84 7.81 14.94
N GLY A 92 16.35 9.03 14.89
CA GLY A 92 17.50 9.37 14.06
C GLY A 92 17.12 9.26 12.58
N ASN A 93 17.84 8.44 11.84
CA ASN A 93 17.51 8.11 10.44
C ASN A 93 16.71 6.80 10.27
N LYS A 94 16.25 6.20 11.38
CA LYS A 94 15.40 5.01 11.34
C LYS A 94 13.93 5.40 11.45
N ILE A 95 13.14 4.95 10.51
CA ILE A 95 11.68 5.10 10.47
C ILE A 95 11.06 3.75 10.79
N ILE A 96 10.12 3.74 11.72
CA ILE A 96 9.28 2.59 12.07
C ILE A 96 7.86 2.96 11.68
N TRP A 97 7.24 2.14 10.83
CA TRP A 97 5.89 2.34 10.34
C TRP A 97 5.00 1.16 10.71
N GLU A 98 3.91 1.40 11.40
CA GLU A 98 2.93 0.40 11.81
C GLU A 98 1.62 0.64 11.10
N VAL A 99 1.07 -0.40 10.49
CA VAL A 99 -0.16 -0.33 9.69
C VAL A 99 -1.10 -1.46 10.07
N ALA A 100 -2.39 -1.16 10.19
CA ALA A 100 -3.46 -2.13 10.31
C ALA A 100 -4.45 -1.94 9.15
N ILE A 101 -4.78 -3.00 8.43
CA ILE A 101 -5.58 -2.94 7.20
C ILE A 101 -6.80 -3.84 7.33
N ASP A 102 -7.98 -3.30 7.08
CA ASP A 102 -9.18 -4.05 6.74
C ASP A 102 -9.11 -4.46 5.27
N ILE A 103 -9.27 -5.74 4.98
CA ILE A 103 -9.11 -6.29 3.63
C ILE A 103 -10.46 -6.26 2.91
N TYR A 104 -10.48 -5.74 1.70
CA TYR A 104 -11.66 -5.74 0.83
C TYR A 104 -11.41 -6.56 -0.42
N ALA A 105 -12.48 -7.20 -0.92
CA ALA A 105 -12.45 -8.00 -2.14
C ALA A 105 -12.69 -7.14 -3.39
N ASP A 106 -12.63 -7.76 -4.55
CA ASP A 106 -12.79 -7.15 -5.87
C ASP A 106 -14.19 -6.59 -6.15
N ASP A 107 -15.18 -7.00 -5.36
CA ASP A 107 -16.54 -6.46 -5.41
C ASP A 107 -16.74 -5.15 -4.64
N TYR A 108 -15.66 -4.57 -4.10
CA TYR A 108 -15.70 -3.25 -3.46
C TYR A 108 -16.21 -2.18 -4.42
N VAL A 109 -17.07 -1.30 -3.91
CA VAL A 109 -17.64 -0.18 -4.67
C VAL A 109 -17.37 1.14 -3.98
N ASP A 110 -16.67 2.06 -4.64
CA ASP A 110 -16.37 3.38 -4.10
C ASP A 110 -17.61 4.10 -3.59
N GLY A 111 -17.55 4.55 -2.33
CA GLY A 111 -18.62 5.29 -1.66
C GLY A 111 -19.85 4.49 -1.27
N SER A 112 -19.87 3.17 -1.46
CA SER A 112 -20.96 2.33 -0.99
C SER A 112 -20.85 2.07 0.52
N GLU A 113 -21.98 2.17 1.23
CA GLU A 113 -22.09 1.76 2.65
C GLU A 113 -22.24 0.24 2.81
N ASP A 114 -22.45 -0.50 1.73
CA ASP A 114 -22.64 -1.96 1.74
C ASP A 114 -21.30 -2.73 1.71
N ASN A 115 -20.17 -2.06 1.49
CA ASN A 115 -18.86 -2.69 1.52
C ASN A 115 -18.56 -3.33 2.89
N GLN A 116 -18.11 -4.56 2.87
CA GLN A 116 -17.72 -5.28 4.09
C GLN A 116 -16.30 -5.83 3.96
N PRO A 117 -15.47 -5.67 5.00
CA PRO A 117 -14.17 -6.33 5.00
C PRO A 117 -14.30 -7.86 4.94
N VAL A 118 -13.34 -8.48 4.32
CA VAL A 118 -13.24 -9.95 4.23
C VAL A 118 -12.78 -10.53 5.55
N SER A 119 -13.43 -11.60 6.00
CA SER A 119 -12.94 -12.36 7.15
C SER A 119 -11.68 -13.15 6.80
N LEU A 120 -10.67 -13.04 7.65
CA LEU A 120 -9.40 -13.74 7.50
C LEU A 120 -9.43 -15.10 8.21
N SER A 121 -8.70 -16.06 7.66
CA SER A 121 -8.52 -17.38 8.26
C SER A 121 -7.17 -17.98 7.91
N ALA A 122 -6.68 -18.87 8.76
CA ALA A 122 -5.47 -19.62 8.46
C ALA A 122 -5.60 -20.38 7.13
N GLY A 123 -4.55 -20.37 6.35
CA GLY A 123 -4.49 -20.94 5.01
C GLY A 123 -4.97 -20.03 3.88
N LYS A 124 -5.53 -18.83 4.18
CA LYS A 124 -5.85 -17.85 3.14
C LYS A 124 -4.58 -17.42 2.41
N ILE A 125 -4.67 -17.35 1.10
CA ILE A 125 -3.60 -16.88 0.22
C ILE A 125 -3.98 -15.51 -0.31
N MET A 126 -3.03 -14.57 -0.27
CA MET A 126 -3.17 -13.19 -0.73
C MET A 126 -1.94 -12.78 -1.52
N GLY A 127 -2.04 -11.75 -2.35
CA GLY A 127 -0.91 -11.07 -2.93
C GLY A 127 -0.49 -9.89 -2.04
N LEU A 128 0.80 -9.76 -1.76
CA LEU A 128 1.34 -8.64 -1.00
C LEU A 128 2.67 -8.17 -1.59
N MET A 129 2.80 -6.87 -1.77
CA MET A 129 4.09 -6.21 -1.98
C MET A 129 4.15 -4.97 -1.09
N VAL A 130 5.30 -4.69 -0.51
CA VAL A 130 5.55 -3.50 0.30
C VAL A 130 6.69 -2.73 -0.34
N ALA A 131 6.51 -1.43 -0.52
CA ALA A 131 7.55 -0.57 -1.07
C ALA A 131 7.65 0.74 -0.30
N TYR A 132 8.79 1.41 -0.44
CA TYR A 132 9.04 2.74 0.11
C TYR A 132 9.44 3.67 -1.04
N CYS A 133 8.75 4.81 -1.12
CA CYS A 133 9.12 5.93 -1.95
C CYS A 133 10.04 6.84 -1.16
N ASP A 134 11.14 7.25 -1.75
CA ASP A 134 12.19 8.04 -1.13
C ASP A 134 12.49 9.26 -2.00
N ASN A 135 12.41 10.44 -1.41
CA ASN A 135 12.67 11.72 -2.03
C ASN A 135 13.52 12.60 -1.11
N ASP A 136 14.73 12.93 -1.54
CA ASP A 136 15.68 13.79 -0.81
C ASP A 136 15.59 15.27 -1.20
N GLY A 137 14.52 15.70 -1.85
CA GLY A 137 14.26 17.10 -2.20
C GLY A 137 14.23 17.39 -3.70
N SER A 138 14.08 16.36 -4.52
CA SER A 138 13.80 16.48 -5.96
C SER A 138 12.33 16.84 -6.22
N GLU A 139 12.03 17.18 -7.47
CA GLU A 139 10.66 17.40 -7.94
C GLU A 139 9.84 16.09 -8.00
N LEU A 140 10.52 14.94 -8.19
CA LEU A 140 9.96 13.60 -8.25
C LEU A 140 10.73 12.69 -7.29
N ARG A 141 10.10 11.60 -6.84
CA ARG A 141 10.79 10.60 -6.01
C ARG A 141 12.06 10.08 -6.69
N GLU A 142 13.11 9.92 -5.94
CA GLU A 142 14.43 9.52 -6.44
C GLU A 142 14.61 8.01 -6.40
N ASN A 143 14.01 7.35 -5.41
CA ASN A 143 14.09 5.91 -5.26
C ASN A 143 12.69 5.30 -5.00
N PHE A 144 12.57 4.04 -5.44
CA PHE A 144 11.44 3.17 -5.17
C PHE A 144 11.98 1.80 -4.80
N ILE A 145 11.87 1.43 -3.52
CA ILE A 145 12.47 0.23 -2.96
C ILE A 145 11.35 -0.72 -2.56
N GLY A 146 11.13 -1.79 -3.34
CA GLY A 146 10.06 -2.76 -3.09
C GLY A 146 10.56 -4.10 -2.56
N SER A 147 9.66 -4.85 -1.93
CA SER A 147 9.92 -6.22 -1.44
C SER A 147 10.03 -7.25 -2.56
N GLU A 148 9.46 -6.96 -3.72
CA GLU A 148 9.41 -7.87 -4.86
C GLU A 148 10.26 -7.36 -6.03
N SER A 149 10.81 -8.29 -6.80
CA SER A 149 11.57 -7.96 -8.00
C SER A 149 10.64 -7.77 -9.18
N VAL A 150 10.65 -6.58 -9.79
CA VAL A 150 9.97 -6.32 -11.06
C VAL A 150 10.91 -6.69 -12.22
N PRO A 151 10.64 -7.79 -12.96
CA PRO A 151 11.65 -8.39 -13.86
C PRO A 151 12.00 -7.50 -15.04
N GLU A 152 11.05 -7.03 -15.81
CA GLU A 152 11.28 -6.21 -17.03
C GLU A 152 10.28 -5.05 -17.10
N GLY A 153 10.67 -3.95 -17.77
CA GLY A 153 9.85 -2.76 -17.97
C GLY A 153 9.94 -1.74 -16.83
N PRO A 154 9.00 -0.80 -16.74
CA PRO A 154 8.95 0.20 -15.67
C PRO A 154 8.91 -0.46 -14.29
N LYS A 155 9.69 0.06 -13.35
CA LYS A 155 9.85 -0.56 -12.01
C LYS A 155 8.65 -0.34 -11.08
N ASP A 156 7.86 0.63 -11.39
CA ASP A 156 6.67 1.05 -10.65
C ASP A 156 5.37 0.34 -11.08
N ARG A 157 5.44 -0.68 -11.96
CA ARG A 157 4.24 -1.37 -12.48
C ARG A 157 3.35 -2.01 -11.43
N GLY A 158 3.74 -2.04 -10.17
CA GLY A 158 2.92 -2.56 -9.07
C GLY A 158 1.52 -1.95 -9.00
N TRP A 159 1.36 -0.69 -9.38
CA TRP A 159 0.05 -0.02 -9.39
C TRP A 159 -0.87 -0.42 -10.58
N ILE A 160 -0.37 -1.28 -11.49
CA ILE A 160 -1.10 -1.77 -12.67
C ILE A 160 -1.33 -3.27 -12.62
N ASP A 161 -0.35 -4.03 -12.12
CA ASP A 161 -0.26 -5.48 -12.31
C ASP A 161 -0.03 -6.21 -10.99
N ALA A 162 -1.12 -6.73 -10.42
CA ALA A 162 -1.09 -7.52 -9.19
C ALA A 162 -0.37 -8.87 -9.34
N GLY A 163 -0.11 -9.33 -10.59
CA GLY A 163 0.73 -10.50 -10.85
C GLY A 163 2.18 -10.35 -10.41
N LEU A 164 2.61 -9.13 -10.03
CA LEU A 164 3.94 -8.85 -9.49
C LEU A 164 4.02 -9.04 -7.96
N PHE A 165 2.89 -9.17 -7.27
CA PHE A 165 2.86 -9.24 -5.81
C PHE A 165 3.38 -10.59 -5.31
N GLY A 166 4.10 -10.54 -4.21
CA GLY A 166 4.57 -11.74 -3.51
C GLY A 166 3.39 -12.52 -2.91
N LYS A 167 3.56 -13.83 -2.82
CA LYS A 167 2.55 -14.71 -2.21
C LYS A 167 2.62 -14.63 -0.70
N LEU A 168 1.55 -14.14 -0.06
CA LEU A 168 1.34 -14.20 1.38
C LEU A 168 0.41 -15.37 1.72
N VAL A 169 0.79 -16.20 2.68
CA VAL A 169 -0.08 -17.23 3.25
C VAL A 169 -0.29 -16.92 4.72
N LEU A 170 -1.54 -16.81 5.14
CA LEU A 170 -1.87 -16.59 6.55
C LEU A 170 -1.68 -17.91 7.32
N ASP A 171 -0.77 -17.91 8.30
CA ASP A 171 -0.48 -19.08 9.13
C ASP A 171 -1.14 -18.94 10.52
N GLU A 172 -1.20 -20.04 11.31
CA GLU A 172 -1.80 -20.04 12.67
C GLU A 172 -0.98 -19.24 13.68
#